data_b63e12094450166d896ec8d382f140e4
#
_entry.id   b63e12094450166d896ec8d382f140e4
#
_cell.length_a   1.000
_cell.length_b   1.000
_cell.length_c   1.000
_cell.angle_alpha   90.00
_cell.angle_beta   90.00
_cell.angle_gamma   90.00
#
_symmetry.space_group_name_H-M   'P 1'
#
loop_
_entity.id
_entity.type
_entity.pdbx_description
1 polymer ?
#
loop_
_entity_poly.entity_id
_entity_poly.type
_entity_poly.pdbx_seq_one_letter_code
_entity_poly.pdbx_strand_id
1 'polypeptide(L)'
;MGHFSLITTREYLNKITNKTFILSTFLTPLFIVGLIFFLGYLSSLNNETVKNISVVDETGFVYENLNSSEFLKYNLLENFSFDEAKIISETKSDYGLIHIPNFDSPKAIADSISFISEDSPSFTLINNIETQLERILTSKNFKMEGLDIN
;
A
#
# COMPACT_ATOMS: atom_id res chain seq x y z
N MET A 1 -53.06 11.90 36.96
CA MET A 1 -52.02 11.90 35.92
C MET A 1 -51.52 13.30 35.72
N GLY A 2 -50.25 13.52 36.01
CA GLY A 2 -49.71 14.88 36.14
C GLY A 2 -49.57 15.60 34.79
N HIS A 3 -49.84 16.88 34.79
CA HIS A 3 -49.65 17.80 33.65
C HIS A 3 -48.29 17.67 32.99
N PHE A 4 -47.27 17.26 33.74
CA PHE A 4 -45.91 17.01 33.26
C PHE A 4 -45.84 15.87 32.21
N SER A 5 -46.52 14.75 32.46
CA SER A 5 -46.58 13.61 31.52
C SER A 5 -47.22 13.98 30.16
N LEU A 6 -48.25 14.80 30.20
CA LEU A 6 -48.96 15.26 29.00
C LEU A 6 -48.10 16.19 28.13
N ILE A 7 -47.34 17.09 28.76
CA ILE A 7 -46.44 18.01 28.06
C ILE A 7 -45.28 17.23 27.44
N THR A 8 -44.66 16.33 28.19
CA THR A 8 -43.55 15.50 27.71
C THR A 8 -43.96 14.62 26.55
N THR A 9 -45.13 13.98 26.61
CA THR A 9 -45.64 13.13 25.53
C THR A 9 -45.92 13.94 24.28
N ARG A 10 -46.50 15.13 24.39
CA ARG A 10 -46.78 16.00 23.27
C ARG A 10 -45.49 16.49 22.58
N GLU A 11 -44.49 16.90 23.37
CA GLU A 11 -43.21 17.33 22.85
C GLU A 11 -42.44 16.19 22.19
N TYR A 12 -42.47 14.99 22.79
CA TYR A 12 -41.86 13.80 22.24
C TYR A 12 -42.49 13.42 20.89
N LEU A 13 -43.81 13.34 20.82
CA LEU A 13 -44.53 13.04 19.58
C LEU A 13 -44.24 14.09 18.50
N ASN A 14 -44.16 15.36 18.86
CA ASN A 14 -43.89 16.43 17.91
C ASN A 14 -42.47 16.34 17.33
N LYS A 15 -41.47 15.88 18.12
CA LYS A 15 -40.11 15.63 17.65
C LYS A 15 -40.00 14.40 16.76
N ILE A 16 -40.61 13.27 17.15
CA ILE A 16 -40.51 12.02 16.37
C ILE A 16 -41.33 12.04 15.10
N THR A 17 -42.37 12.90 15.00
CA THR A 17 -43.15 13.09 13.77
C THR A 17 -42.56 14.17 12.86
N ASN A 18 -41.53 14.88 13.31
CA ASN A 18 -40.85 15.87 12.48
C ASN A 18 -40.09 15.16 11.34
N LYS A 19 -40.50 15.43 10.09
CA LYS A 19 -39.88 14.84 8.89
C LYS A 19 -38.37 15.03 8.84
N THR A 20 -37.87 16.18 9.28
CA THR A 20 -36.43 16.49 9.32
C THR A 20 -35.71 15.62 10.34
N PHE A 21 -36.30 15.39 11.52
CA PHE A 21 -35.74 14.51 12.54
C PHE A 21 -35.69 13.06 12.09
N ILE A 22 -36.76 12.54 11.51
CA ILE A 22 -36.81 11.17 10.97
C ILE A 22 -35.79 11.02 9.87
N LEU A 23 -35.75 11.97 8.94
CA LEU A 23 -34.84 11.93 7.79
C LEU A 23 -33.38 11.95 8.26
N SER A 24 -33.00 12.86 9.18
CA SER A 24 -31.63 12.93 9.67
C SER A 24 -31.23 11.70 10.49
N THR A 25 -32.15 11.15 11.28
CA THR A 25 -31.87 9.98 12.14
C THR A 25 -31.61 8.71 11.30
N PHE A 26 -32.30 8.53 10.19
CA PHE A 26 -32.13 7.36 9.34
C PHE A 26 -31.12 7.60 8.21
N LEU A 27 -31.09 8.81 7.66
CA LEU A 27 -30.21 9.13 6.52
C LEU A 27 -28.74 9.20 6.95
N THR A 28 -28.44 9.69 8.14
CA THR A 28 -27.06 9.81 8.61
C THR A 28 -26.36 8.45 8.73
N PRO A 29 -26.90 7.43 9.42
CA PRO A 29 -26.29 6.11 9.47
C PRO A 29 -26.19 5.47 8.08
N LEU A 30 -27.23 5.62 7.26
CA LEU A 30 -27.24 5.08 5.90
C LEU A 30 -26.15 5.72 5.04
N PHE A 31 -25.95 7.03 5.17
CA PHE A 31 -24.88 7.76 4.47
C PHE A 31 -23.48 7.30 4.91
N ILE A 32 -23.28 7.09 6.22
CA ILE A 32 -21.99 6.60 6.74
C ILE A 32 -21.69 5.20 6.19
N VAL A 33 -22.67 4.30 6.22
CA VAL A 33 -22.51 2.95 5.67
C VAL A 33 -22.23 3.01 4.17
N GLY A 34 -22.97 3.83 3.42
CA GLY A 34 -22.74 4.04 1.99
C GLY A 34 -21.35 4.60 1.69
N LEU A 35 -20.86 5.52 2.52
CA LEU A 35 -19.51 6.07 2.38
C LEU A 35 -18.43 5.01 2.58
N ILE A 36 -18.58 4.14 3.59
CA ILE A 36 -17.64 3.04 3.85
C ILE A 36 -17.60 2.08 2.66
N PHE A 37 -18.75 1.69 2.12
CA PHE A 37 -18.80 0.84 0.92
C PHE A 37 -18.20 1.52 -0.31
N PHE A 38 -18.45 2.81 -0.49
CA PHE A 38 -17.90 3.58 -1.60
C PHE A 38 -16.36 3.68 -1.52
N LEU A 39 -15.81 3.96 -0.34
CA LEU A 39 -14.36 3.99 -0.14
C LEU A 39 -13.73 2.61 -0.33
N GLY A 40 -14.39 1.54 0.14
CA GLY A 40 -13.97 0.16 -0.10
C GLY A 40 -13.94 -0.18 -1.58
N TYR A 41 -14.96 0.22 -2.33
CA TYR A 41 -15.02 0.04 -3.79
C TYR A 41 -13.90 0.80 -4.51
N LEU A 42 -13.67 2.08 -4.16
CA LEU A 42 -12.55 2.85 -4.72
C LEU A 42 -11.18 2.21 -4.42
N SER A 43 -11.02 1.68 -3.21
CA SER A 43 -9.79 0.98 -2.83
C SER A 43 -9.56 -0.29 -3.67
N SER A 44 -10.63 -1.04 -3.98
CA SER A 44 -10.51 -2.25 -4.82
C SER A 44 -10.10 -1.93 -6.25
N LEU A 45 -10.63 -0.85 -6.83
CA LEU A 45 -10.27 -0.43 -8.19
C LEU A 45 -8.78 -0.11 -8.35
N ASN A 46 -8.15 0.41 -7.30
CA ASN A 46 -6.72 0.75 -7.33
C ASN A 46 -5.80 -0.47 -7.23
N ASN A 47 -6.32 -1.62 -6.80
CA ASN A 47 -5.57 -2.86 -6.65
C ASN A 47 -5.67 -3.80 -7.87
N GLU A 48 -6.56 -3.52 -8.83
CA GLU A 48 -6.79 -4.40 -9.99
C GLU A 48 -5.73 -4.24 -11.10
N THR A 49 -4.92 -3.19 -11.08
CA THR A 49 -3.86 -2.99 -12.06
C THR A 49 -2.57 -3.65 -11.59
N VAL A 50 -2.07 -4.61 -12.38
CA VAL A 50 -0.74 -5.21 -12.17
C VAL A 50 0.31 -4.11 -12.28
N LYS A 51 1.07 -3.90 -11.21
CA LYS A 51 2.16 -2.94 -11.19
C LYS A 51 3.45 -3.64 -11.57
N ASN A 52 4.03 -3.25 -12.69
CA ASN A 52 5.34 -3.73 -13.10
C ASN A 52 6.40 -2.80 -12.51
N ILE A 53 7.38 -3.38 -11.84
CA ILE A 53 8.53 -2.66 -11.28
C ILE A 53 9.79 -3.20 -11.94
N SER A 54 10.53 -2.34 -12.58
CA SER A 54 11.87 -2.64 -13.07
C SER A 54 12.86 -2.68 -11.91
N VAL A 55 13.78 -3.63 -11.93
CA VAL A 55 14.80 -3.82 -10.89
C VAL A 55 16.17 -3.84 -11.52
N VAL A 56 17.06 -3.00 -11.03
CA VAL A 56 18.51 -3.08 -11.28
C VAL A 56 19.15 -3.62 -10.03
N ASP A 57 19.59 -4.85 -10.06
CA ASP A 57 20.23 -5.53 -8.92
C ASP A 57 21.71 -5.78 -9.21
N GLU A 58 22.58 -4.94 -8.67
CA GLU A 58 24.04 -5.09 -8.79
C GLU A 58 24.61 -6.14 -7.84
N THR A 59 23.81 -6.59 -6.86
CA THR A 59 24.24 -7.61 -5.89
C THR A 59 24.11 -9.02 -6.44
N GLY A 60 23.22 -9.24 -7.43
CA GLY A 60 22.94 -10.51 -8.07
C GLY A 60 22.16 -11.52 -7.23
N PHE A 61 21.82 -11.21 -5.98
CA PHE A 61 21.08 -12.14 -5.10
C PHE A 61 19.73 -11.61 -4.60
N VAL A 62 19.49 -10.31 -4.65
CA VAL A 62 18.26 -9.74 -4.11
C VAL A 62 17.09 -10.04 -5.02
N TYR A 63 17.25 -9.82 -6.33
CA TYR A 63 16.18 -10.06 -7.31
C TYR A 63 15.67 -11.51 -7.29
N GLU A 64 16.58 -12.49 -7.20
CA GLU A 64 16.23 -13.92 -7.18
C GLU A 64 15.33 -14.30 -5.99
N ASN A 65 15.36 -13.51 -4.91
CA ASN A 65 14.59 -13.72 -3.70
C ASN A 65 13.38 -12.79 -3.56
N LEU A 66 13.15 -11.90 -4.55
CA LEU A 66 11.94 -11.08 -4.61
C LEU A 66 10.75 -11.93 -5.07
N ASN A 67 9.66 -11.85 -4.33
CA ASN A 67 8.44 -12.56 -4.67
C ASN A 67 7.46 -11.65 -5.40
N SER A 68 7.20 -11.97 -6.66
CA SER A 68 6.10 -11.38 -7.41
C SER A 68 4.75 -11.86 -6.87
N SER A 69 3.73 -11.01 -6.94
CA SER A 69 2.36 -11.32 -6.58
C SER A 69 1.43 -11.12 -7.79
N GLU A 70 0.15 -11.40 -7.61
CA GLU A 70 -0.86 -11.17 -8.65
C GLU A 70 -0.92 -9.70 -9.10
N PHE A 71 -0.65 -8.76 -8.18
CA PHE A 71 -0.72 -7.31 -8.42
C PHE A 71 0.64 -6.61 -8.53
N LEU A 72 1.73 -7.35 -8.33
CA LEU A 72 3.08 -6.79 -8.32
C LEU A 72 4.06 -7.73 -9.02
N LYS A 73 4.64 -7.27 -10.11
CA LYS A 73 5.65 -8.02 -10.88
C LYS A 73 6.97 -7.27 -10.91
N TYR A 74 8.04 -8.00 -10.69
CA TYR A 74 9.40 -7.49 -10.80
C TYR A 74 10.03 -7.94 -12.10
N ASN A 75 10.66 -7.02 -12.82
CA ASN A 75 11.36 -7.26 -14.08
C ASN A 75 12.82 -6.86 -13.93
N LEU A 76 13.73 -7.84 -14.00
CA LEU A 76 15.17 -7.57 -13.93
C LEU A 76 15.64 -6.86 -15.19
N LEU A 77 16.40 -5.79 -15.03
CA LEU A 77 17.15 -5.11 -16.07
C LEU A 77 18.64 -5.46 -15.90
N GLU A 78 19.09 -6.47 -16.63
CA GLU A 78 20.49 -6.90 -16.59
C GLU A 78 21.37 -6.03 -17.50
N ASN A 79 22.59 -5.74 -17.04
CA ASN A 79 23.61 -5.02 -17.80
C ASN A 79 23.25 -3.57 -18.20
N PHE A 80 22.34 -2.95 -17.47
CA PHE A 80 22.02 -1.53 -17.62
C PHE A 80 22.55 -0.74 -16.43
N SER A 81 23.11 0.43 -16.69
CA SER A 81 23.38 1.41 -15.64
C SER A 81 22.07 1.97 -15.08
N PHE A 82 22.12 2.57 -13.90
CA PHE A 82 20.96 3.18 -13.27
C PHE A 82 20.26 4.21 -14.18
N ASP A 83 21.03 5.06 -14.87
CA ASP A 83 20.49 6.09 -15.75
C ASP A 83 19.80 5.50 -16.98
N GLU A 84 20.39 4.47 -17.58
CA GLU A 84 19.77 3.73 -18.71
C GLU A 84 18.50 2.99 -18.27
N ALA A 85 18.54 2.35 -17.13
CA ALA A 85 17.38 1.65 -16.56
C ALA A 85 16.21 2.59 -16.28
N LYS A 86 16.49 3.82 -15.85
CA LYS A 86 15.47 4.85 -15.65
C LYS A 86 14.74 5.18 -16.96
N ILE A 87 15.48 5.41 -18.03
CA ILE A 87 14.92 5.69 -19.37
C ILE A 87 14.10 4.50 -19.89
N ILE A 88 14.59 3.29 -19.67
CA ILE A 88 13.89 2.06 -20.07
C ILE A 88 12.58 1.87 -19.29
N SER A 89 12.60 2.08 -17.97
CA SER A 89 11.43 1.99 -17.11
C SER A 89 10.35 3.01 -17.52
N GLU A 90 10.74 4.25 -17.79
CA GLU A 90 9.83 5.29 -18.30
C GLU A 90 9.26 4.91 -19.68
N THR A 91 10.09 4.40 -20.59
CA THR A 91 9.66 3.99 -21.94
C THR A 91 8.69 2.80 -21.92
N LYS A 92 8.87 1.87 -20.97
CA LYS A 92 7.98 0.71 -20.78
C LYS A 92 6.70 1.05 -20.00
N SER A 93 6.60 2.28 -19.50
CA SER A 93 5.53 2.71 -18.57
C SER A 93 5.44 1.78 -17.34
N ASP A 94 6.61 1.35 -16.83
CA ASP A 94 6.67 0.61 -15.59
C ASP A 94 6.26 1.54 -14.42
N TYR A 95 5.61 0.97 -13.41
CA TYR A 95 5.16 1.74 -12.25
C TYR A 95 6.30 2.39 -11.46
N GLY A 96 7.48 1.78 -11.52
CA GLY A 96 8.67 2.30 -10.87
C GLY A 96 9.91 1.47 -11.13
N LEU A 97 11.03 1.97 -10.64
CA LEU A 97 12.36 1.37 -10.73
C LEU A 97 12.94 1.23 -9.33
N ILE A 98 13.38 0.02 -9.00
CA ILE A 98 14.21 -0.26 -7.81
C ILE A 98 15.65 -0.39 -8.25
N HIS A 99 16.54 0.36 -7.62
CA HIS A 99 17.99 0.22 -7.78
C HIS A 99 18.62 -0.31 -6.48
N ILE A 100 19.34 -1.40 -6.58
CA ILE A 100 19.98 -2.11 -5.49
C ILE A 100 21.47 -2.14 -5.79
N PRO A 101 22.23 -1.18 -5.23
CA PRO A 101 23.68 -1.09 -5.45
C PRO A 101 24.41 -2.20 -4.68
N ASN A 102 25.58 -2.58 -5.18
CA ASN A 102 26.42 -3.58 -4.53
C ASN A 102 27.37 -2.92 -3.51
N PHE A 103 27.27 -3.32 -2.25
CA PHE A 103 28.16 -2.93 -1.18
C PHE A 103 28.60 -4.14 -0.34
N ASP A 104 29.70 -3.99 0.40
CA ASP A 104 30.32 -5.06 1.17
C ASP A 104 29.43 -5.58 2.34
N SER A 105 28.48 -4.79 2.79
CA SER A 105 27.61 -5.18 3.90
C SER A 105 26.13 -5.06 3.56
N PRO A 106 25.29 -6.00 4.01
CA PRO A 106 23.84 -5.94 3.79
C PRO A 106 23.19 -4.66 4.33
N LYS A 107 23.75 -4.09 5.40
CA LYS A 107 23.27 -2.82 5.95
C LYS A 107 23.56 -1.65 5.01
N ALA A 108 24.76 -1.57 4.43
CA ALA A 108 25.10 -0.53 3.47
C ALA A 108 24.25 -0.65 2.20
N ILE A 109 23.93 -1.88 1.77
CA ILE A 109 22.99 -2.12 0.67
C ILE A 109 21.61 -1.55 1.04
N ALA A 110 21.08 -1.91 2.21
CA ALA A 110 19.75 -1.46 2.66
C ALA A 110 19.64 0.07 2.71
N ASP A 111 20.65 0.74 3.25
CA ASP A 111 20.69 2.20 3.37
C ASP A 111 20.83 2.93 2.02
N SER A 112 21.16 2.21 0.95
CA SER A 112 21.44 2.76 -0.39
C SER A 112 20.44 2.34 -1.46
N ILE A 113 19.49 1.46 -1.13
CA ILE A 113 18.41 1.11 -2.05
C ILE A 113 17.58 2.35 -2.37
N SER A 114 17.28 2.54 -3.66
CA SER A 114 16.42 3.62 -4.10
C SER A 114 15.23 3.10 -4.90
N PHE A 115 14.06 3.67 -4.65
CA PHE A 115 12.86 3.44 -5.42
C PHE A 115 12.41 4.74 -6.08
N ILE A 116 12.24 4.72 -7.39
CA ILE A 116 11.80 5.86 -8.19
C ILE A 116 10.48 5.48 -8.86
N SER A 117 9.50 6.36 -8.78
CA SER A 117 8.18 6.19 -9.38
C SER A 117 7.67 7.54 -9.87
N GLU A 118 6.96 7.58 -10.99
CA GLU A 118 6.31 8.80 -11.49
C GLU A 118 5.12 9.19 -10.60
N ASP A 119 4.36 8.19 -10.18
CA ASP A 119 3.20 8.38 -9.28
C ASP A 119 3.61 8.20 -7.83
N SER A 120 2.86 8.84 -6.93
CA SER A 120 3.03 8.60 -5.49
C SER A 120 2.61 7.17 -5.14
N PRO A 121 3.54 6.31 -4.73
CA PRO A 121 3.23 4.93 -4.42
C PRO A 121 2.34 4.83 -3.17
N SER A 122 1.44 3.85 -3.17
CA SER A 122 0.63 3.59 -1.97
C SER A 122 1.50 3.08 -0.82
N PHE A 123 1.11 3.44 0.40
CA PHE A 123 1.81 2.96 1.60
C PHE A 123 1.92 1.42 1.65
N THR A 124 0.87 0.72 1.23
CA THR A 124 0.85 -0.74 1.18
C THR A 124 1.91 -1.31 0.22
N LEU A 125 2.11 -0.67 -0.94
CA LEU A 125 3.12 -1.08 -1.91
C LEU A 125 4.53 -0.90 -1.34
N ILE A 126 4.83 0.29 -0.82
CA ILE A 126 6.14 0.59 -0.21
C ILE A 126 6.44 -0.38 0.92
N ASN A 127 5.52 -0.54 1.86
CA ASN A 127 5.69 -1.47 2.99
C ASN A 127 5.91 -2.92 2.54
N ASN A 128 5.25 -3.36 1.47
CA ASN A 128 5.48 -4.70 0.91
C ASN A 128 6.90 -4.86 0.35
N ILE A 129 7.37 -3.88 -0.43
CA ILE A 129 8.72 -3.87 -1.00
C ILE A 129 9.77 -3.84 0.12
N GLU A 130 9.64 -2.93 1.07
CA GLU A 130 10.54 -2.79 2.22
C GLU A 130 10.62 -4.09 3.04
N THR A 131 9.48 -4.68 3.38
CA THR A 131 9.43 -5.93 4.15
C THR A 131 10.13 -7.09 3.41
N GLN A 132 9.99 -7.17 2.09
CA GLN A 132 10.68 -8.18 1.30
C GLN A 132 12.19 -7.95 1.29
N LEU A 133 12.63 -6.72 1.04
CA LEU A 133 14.04 -6.34 1.00
C LEU A 133 14.71 -6.55 2.37
N GLU A 134 14.10 -6.10 3.45
CA GLU A 134 14.60 -6.32 4.82
C GLU A 134 14.77 -7.81 5.13
N ARG A 135 13.78 -8.63 4.78
CA ARG A 135 13.86 -10.08 4.99
C ARG A 135 15.02 -10.70 4.22
N ILE A 136 15.21 -10.33 2.96
CA ILE A 136 16.27 -10.85 2.09
C ILE A 136 17.65 -10.45 2.66
N LEU A 137 17.82 -9.17 2.97
CA LEU A 137 19.09 -8.65 3.47
C LEU A 137 19.43 -9.17 4.87
N THR A 138 18.44 -9.28 5.75
CA THR A 138 18.58 -9.88 7.07
C THR A 138 18.99 -11.34 6.98
N SER A 139 18.33 -12.12 6.12
CA SER A 139 18.71 -13.53 5.88
C SER A 139 20.14 -13.66 5.35
N LYS A 140 20.57 -12.75 4.48
CA LYS A 140 21.93 -12.71 3.97
C LYS A 140 22.93 -12.39 5.07
N ASN A 141 22.63 -11.41 5.93
CA ASN A 141 23.47 -11.02 7.06
C ASN A 141 23.69 -12.19 8.02
N PHE A 142 22.63 -12.89 8.40
CA PHE A 142 22.73 -14.07 9.28
C PHE A 142 23.59 -15.18 8.68
N LYS A 143 23.45 -15.45 7.37
CA LYS A 143 24.30 -16.43 6.68
C LYS A 143 25.78 -16.02 6.68
N MET A 144 26.07 -14.73 6.53
CA MET A 144 27.45 -14.22 6.59
C MET A 144 28.05 -14.32 8.01
N GLU A 145 27.24 -14.18 9.04
CA GLU A 145 27.65 -14.34 10.45
C GLU A 145 27.70 -15.81 10.90
N GLY A 146 27.38 -16.76 10.01
CA GLY A 146 27.39 -18.19 10.31
C GLY A 146 26.22 -18.67 11.16
N LEU A 147 25.16 -17.86 11.24
CA LEU A 147 23.91 -18.18 11.91
C LEU A 147 22.91 -18.73 10.87
N ASP A 148 22.74 -20.05 10.86
CA ASP A 148 21.71 -20.69 10.01
C ASP A 148 20.35 -20.56 10.71
N ILE A 149 19.45 -19.81 10.12
CA ILE A 149 18.06 -19.73 10.57
C ILE A 149 17.29 -20.76 9.72
N ASN A 150 17.17 -21.97 10.26
CA ASN A 150 16.19 -22.98 9.82
C ASN A 150 14.83 -22.69 10.44
#